data_0e13d25c03dadec19ccd2be00febf1c0
#
_entry.id   0e13d25c03dadec19ccd2be00febf1c0
#
_cell.length_a   1.000
_cell.length_b   1.000
_cell.length_c   1.000
_cell.angle_alpha   90.00
_cell.angle_beta   90.00
_cell.angle_gamma   90.00
#
_symmetry.space_group_name_H-M   'P 1'
#
loop_
_entity.id
_entity.type
_entity.pdbx_description
1 polymer ?
#
loop_
_entity_poly.entity_id
_entity_poly.type
_entity_poly.pdbx_seq_one_letter_code
_entity_poly.pdbx_strand_id
1 'polypeptide(L)'
;PKVRAMEIIDELESVKRGAYGGAVGWLSYTGELDTCICIRTVVVADGVAHVQAGGGTVADARPDYEYEESRSKARGVVRAIELATRQEAWP
;
A
#
# COMPACT_ATOMS: atom_id res chain seq x y z
N PRO A 1 -1.48 16.94 -14.84
CA PRO A 1 -0.99 16.75 -13.47
C PRO A 1 -0.63 15.31 -13.11
N LYS A 2 -1.36 14.32 -13.64
CA LYS A 2 -1.11 12.91 -13.30
C LYS A 2 0.27 12.42 -13.74
N VAL A 3 0.68 12.72 -14.96
CA VAL A 3 1.98 12.30 -15.47
C VAL A 3 3.11 12.93 -14.67
N ARG A 4 3.03 14.23 -14.39
CA ARG A 4 4.06 14.92 -13.58
C ARG A 4 4.07 14.40 -12.13
N ALA A 5 2.91 14.09 -11.55
CA ALA A 5 2.84 13.49 -10.23
C ALA A 5 3.54 12.13 -10.19
N MET A 6 3.36 11.30 -11.21
CA MET A 6 4.06 10.01 -11.32
C MET A 6 5.57 10.16 -11.47
N GLU A 7 6.02 11.14 -12.24
CA GLU A 7 7.45 11.46 -12.36
C GLU A 7 8.05 11.87 -11.02
N ILE A 8 7.38 12.75 -10.27
CA ILE A 8 7.82 13.19 -8.95
C ILE A 8 7.89 12.02 -7.97
N ILE A 9 6.92 11.13 -7.99
CA ILE A 9 6.94 9.91 -7.16
C ILE A 9 8.17 9.07 -7.49
N ASP A 10 8.47 8.85 -8.76
CA ASP A 10 9.63 8.08 -9.19
C ASP A 10 10.95 8.75 -8.80
N GLU A 11 11.01 10.08 -8.85
CA GLU A 11 12.17 10.84 -8.45
C GLU A 11 12.44 10.81 -6.94
N LEU A 12 11.39 10.89 -6.12
CA LEU A 12 11.50 11.07 -4.67
C LEU A 12 11.48 9.77 -3.87
N GLU A 13 10.79 8.75 -4.34
CA GLU A 13 10.71 7.49 -3.62
C GLU A 13 11.94 6.62 -3.89
N SER A 14 12.56 6.14 -2.82
CA SER A 14 13.78 5.33 -2.89
C SER A 14 13.54 3.88 -3.31
N VAL A 15 12.31 3.40 -3.19
CA VAL A 15 11.91 2.02 -3.46
C VAL A 15 10.74 2.02 -4.45
N LYS A 16 10.79 1.12 -5.43
CA LYS A 16 9.69 0.95 -6.37
C LYS A 16 8.44 0.42 -5.65
N ARG A 17 7.29 0.94 -6.05
CA ARG A 17 6.01 0.58 -5.41
C ARG A 17 5.55 -0.85 -5.68
N GLY A 18 5.90 -1.41 -6.85
CA GLY A 18 5.37 -2.71 -7.25
C GLY A 18 3.85 -2.64 -7.36
N ALA A 19 3.15 -3.51 -6.64
CA ALA A 19 1.68 -3.54 -6.62
C ALA A 19 1.06 -2.37 -5.84
N TYR A 20 1.79 -1.78 -4.90
CA TYR A 20 1.26 -0.71 -4.03
C TYR A 20 0.75 0.48 -4.82
N GLY A 21 -0.47 0.91 -4.51
CA GLY A 21 -1.11 2.03 -5.18
C GLY A 21 -1.64 1.73 -6.58
N GLY A 22 -1.45 0.51 -7.07
CA GLY A 22 -1.98 0.07 -8.36
C GLY A 22 -3.44 -0.37 -8.28
N ALA A 23 -3.96 -0.90 -9.37
CA ALA A 23 -5.32 -1.39 -9.45
C ALA A 23 -5.34 -2.92 -9.35
N VAL A 24 -6.18 -3.42 -8.46
CA VAL A 24 -6.48 -4.86 -8.32
C VAL A 24 -7.95 -5.07 -8.64
N GLY A 25 -8.25 -6.07 -9.44
CA GLY A 25 -9.64 -6.29 -9.79
C GLY A 25 -9.87 -7.54 -10.61
N TRP A 26 -11.05 -7.61 -11.18
CA TRP A 26 -11.45 -8.71 -12.02
C TRP A 26 -12.21 -8.19 -13.25
N LEU A 27 -12.13 -8.96 -14.31
CA LEU A 27 -12.89 -8.76 -15.54
C LEU A 27 -13.65 -10.06 -15.83
N SER A 28 -14.97 -9.96 -15.88
CA SER A 28 -15.81 -11.12 -16.18
C SER A 28 -15.89 -11.40 -17.68
N TYR A 29 -16.27 -12.62 -18.01
CA TYR A 29 -16.51 -13.00 -19.41
C TYR A 29 -17.70 -12.26 -20.04
N THR A 30 -18.56 -11.66 -19.24
CA THR A 30 -19.68 -10.83 -19.70
C THR A 30 -19.32 -9.36 -19.89
N GLY A 31 -18.05 -8.99 -19.65
CA GLY A 31 -17.55 -7.64 -19.85
C GLY A 31 -17.66 -6.72 -18.64
N GLU A 32 -18.07 -7.23 -17.49
CA GLU A 32 -18.09 -6.47 -16.24
C GLU A 32 -16.67 -6.35 -15.66
N LEU A 33 -16.32 -5.16 -15.17
CA LEU A 33 -15.04 -4.87 -14.56
C LEU A 33 -15.26 -4.23 -13.20
N ASP A 34 -14.56 -4.73 -12.19
CA ASP A 34 -14.51 -4.11 -10.87
C ASP A 34 -13.08 -4.08 -10.39
N THR A 35 -12.63 -2.89 -9.95
CA THR A 35 -11.25 -2.68 -9.48
C THR A 35 -11.25 -1.88 -8.19
N CYS A 36 -10.19 -2.09 -7.40
CA CYS A 36 -9.90 -1.27 -6.23
C CYS A 36 -8.42 -0.91 -6.20
N ILE A 37 -8.07 0.08 -5.40
CA ILE A 37 -6.67 0.45 -5.19
C ILE A 37 -5.97 -0.57 -4.29
N CYS A 38 -4.75 -0.95 -4.64
CA CYS A 38 -3.94 -1.86 -3.84
C CYS A 38 -3.29 -1.12 -2.68
N ILE A 39 -3.98 -1.08 -1.56
CA ILE A 39 -3.51 -0.51 -0.29
C ILE A 39 -3.88 -1.47 0.86
N ARG A 40 -3.31 -1.25 2.02
CA ARG A 40 -3.54 -2.13 3.19
C ARG A 40 -3.25 -3.60 2.87
N THR A 41 -2.23 -3.81 2.06
CA THR A 41 -1.90 -5.11 1.48
C THR A 41 -0.48 -5.50 1.87
N VAL A 42 -0.27 -6.78 2.11
CA VAL A 42 1.06 -7.35 2.36
C VAL A 42 1.47 -8.16 1.14
N VAL A 43 2.68 -7.97 0.67
CA VAL A 43 3.29 -8.85 -0.34
C VAL A 43 4.29 -9.74 0.38
N VAL A 44 4.07 -11.04 0.32
CA VAL A 44 4.99 -12.02 0.90
C VAL A 44 5.78 -12.68 -0.22
N ALA A 45 7.09 -12.53 -0.18
CA ALA A 45 7.98 -13.10 -1.19
C ALA A 45 9.30 -13.50 -0.51
N ASP A 46 9.78 -14.70 -0.83
CA ASP A 46 11.05 -15.22 -0.32
C ASP A 46 11.17 -15.17 1.22
N GLY A 47 10.06 -15.46 1.92
CA GLY A 47 10.01 -15.45 3.37
C GLY A 47 9.97 -14.06 4.01
N VAL A 48 9.81 -13.00 3.22
CA VAL A 48 9.75 -11.61 3.70
C VAL A 48 8.38 -11.01 3.42
N ALA A 49 7.81 -10.37 4.42
CA ALA A 49 6.56 -9.62 4.30
C ALA A 49 6.88 -8.14 4.02
N HIS A 50 6.41 -7.65 2.90
CA HIS A 50 6.60 -6.27 2.47
C HIS A 50 5.32 -5.49 2.72
N VAL A 51 5.42 -4.42 3.52
CA VAL A 51 4.32 -3.50 3.82
C VAL A 51 4.70 -2.13 3.32
N GLN A 52 3.80 -1.50 2.57
CA GLN A 52 4.00 -0.14 2.07
C GLN A 52 2.77 0.70 2.39
N ALA A 53 3.00 1.93 2.81
CA ALA A 53 1.94 2.87 3.14
C ALA A 53 2.35 4.30 2.77
N GLY A 54 1.38 5.16 2.61
CA GLY A 54 1.57 6.55 2.29
C GLY A 54 0.28 7.32 2.44
N GLY A 55 0.29 8.57 2.04
CA GLY A 55 -0.87 9.44 2.08
C GLY A 55 -0.90 10.42 0.91
N GLY A 56 -2.05 11.02 0.70
CA GLY A 56 -2.21 12.11 -0.24
C GLY A 56 -1.58 13.39 0.31
N THR A 57 -0.95 14.17 -0.56
CA THR A 57 -0.29 15.41 -0.18
C THR A 57 -0.95 16.58 -0.89
N VAL A 58 -1.20 17.65 -0.15
CA VAL A 58 -1.73 18.93 -0.64
C VAL A 58 -0.78 20.06 -0.26
N ALA A 59 -1.01 21.25 -0.84
CA ALA A 59 -0.11 22.40 -0.63
C ALA A 59 0.08 22.78 0.84
N ASP A 60 -0.97 22.64 1.64
CA ASP A 60 -0.96 22.98 3.08
C ASP A 60 -0.59 21.78 3.99
N ALA A 61 -0.12 20.67 3.42
CA ALA A 61 0.26 19.50 4.18
C ALA A 61 1.42 19.79 5.12
N ARG A 62 1.36 19.21 6.31
CA ARG A 62 2.45 19.29 7.30
C ARG A 62 3.26 17.99 7.27
N PRO A 63 4.55 18.03 6.95
CA PRO A 63 5.36 16.82 6.76
C PRO A 63 5.35 15.86 7.96
N ASP A 64 5.44 16.38 9.16
CA ASP A 64 5.42 15.59 10.40
C ASP A 64 4.09 14.86 10.59
N TYR A 65 2.98 15.55 10.33
CA TYR A 65 1.63 14.99 10.43
C TYR A 65 1.40 13.91 9.37
N GLU A 66 1.77 14.17 8.12
CA GLU A 66 1.63 13.22 7.01
C GLU A 66 2.48 11.97 7.24
N TYR A 67 3.67 12.12 7.80
CA TYR A 67 4.52 10.99 8.16
C TYR A 67 3.86 10.09 9.22
N GLU A 68 3.33 10.66 10.28
CA GLU A 68 2.65 9.90 11.34
C GLU A 68 1.37 9.24 10.82
N GLU A 69 0.64 9.87 9.92
CA GLU A 69 -0.52 9.27 9.26
C GLU A 69 -0.11 8.04 8.46
N SER A 70 0.97 8.12 7.69
CA SER A 70 1.50 6.98 6.93
C SER A 70 1.89 5.82 7.85
N ARG A 71 2.56 6.11 8.96
CA ARG A 71 2.91 5.10 9.97
C ARG A 71 1.67 4.43 10.57
N SER A 72 0.65 5.20 10.89
CA SER A 72 -0.61 4.67 11.41
C SER A 72 -1.29 3.73 10.44
N LYS A 73 -1.27 4.06 9.16
CA LYS A 73 -1.82 3.19 8.10
C LYS A 73 -1.07 1.87 7.97
N ALA A 74 0.25 1.88 8.09
CA ALA A 74 1.07 0.66 8.07
C ALA A 74 0.88 -0.19 9.32
N ARG A 75 0.66 0.44 10.46
CA ARG A 75 0.58 -0.22 11.78
C ARG A 75 -0.49 -1.30 11.85
N GLY A 76 -1.65 -1.08 11.27
CA GLY A 76 -2.74 -2.06 11.25
C GLY A 76 -2.34 -3.35 10.54
N VAL A 77 -1.66 -3.24 9.41
CA VAL A 77 -1.18 -4.39 8.62
C VAL A 77 -0.05 -5.12 9.37
N VAL A 78 0.90 -4.38 9.92
CA VAL A 78 2.00 -4.95 10.73
C VAL A 78 1.44 -5.69 11.95
N ARG A 79 0.43 -5.12 12.61
CA ARG A 79 -0.23 -5.77 13.75
C ARG A 79 -0.89 -7.09 13.35
N ALA A 80 -1.51 -7.14 12.18
CA ALA A 80 -2.10 -8.38 11.66
C ALA A 80 -1.04 -9.47 11.47
N ILE A 81 0.12 -9.12 10.93
CA ILE A 81 1.25 -10.05 10.77
C ILE A 81 1.73 -10.55 12.14
N GLU A 82 1.89 -9.67 13.11
CA GLU A 82 2.30 -10.04 14.47
C GLU A 82 1.31 -11.00 15.12
N LEU A 83 0.00 -10.77 14.95
CA LEU A 83 -1.02 -11.66 15.47
C LEU A 83 -0.99 -13.03 14.78
N ALA A 84 -0.80 -13.06 13.47
CA ALA A 84 -0.71 -14.30 12.72
C ALA A 84 0.49 -15.14 13.13
N THR A 85 1.64 -14.53 13.40
CA THR A 85 2.86 -15.24 13.80
C THR A 85 2.78 -15.82 15.22
N ARG A 86 1.85 -15.35 16.03
CA ARG A 86 1.61 -15.90 17.40
C ARG A 86 0.69 -17.09 17.41
N GLN A 87 0.04 -17.42 16.30
CA GLN A 87 -0.84 -18.58 16.21
C GLN A 87 -0.01 -19.83 15.92
N GLU A 88 -0.17 -20.87 16.74
CA GLU A 88 0.52 -22.15 16.56
C GLU A 88 -0.13 -22.99 15.46
N ALA A 89 -1.43 -22.80 15.24
CA ALA A 89 -2.18 -23.50 14.18
C ALA A 89 -3.38 -22.67 13.72
N TRP A 90 -3.75 -22.81 12.47
CA TRP A 90 -5.00 -22.29 11.96
C TRP A 90 -6.15 -23.24 12.31
N PRO A 91 -7.33 -22.69 12.69
CA PRO A 91 -8.50 -23.52 12.96
C PRO A 91 -9.03 -24.22 11.71
#